data_1711905c112f4b2d84f9b312dc3a15ee
#
_entry.id   1711905c112f4b2d84f9b312dc3a15ee
#
_cell.length_a   1.000
_cell.length_b   1.000
_cell.length_c   1.000
_cell.angle_alpha   90.00
_cell.angle_beta   90.00
_cell.angle_gamma   90.00
#
_symmetry.space_group_name_H-M   'P 1'
#
loop_
_entity.id
_entity.type
_entity.pdbx_description
1 polymer ?
#
loop_
_entity_poly.entity_id
_entity_poly.type
_entity_poly.pdbx_seq_one_letter_code
_entity_poly.pdbx_strand_id
1 'polypeptide(L)'
;MKQTIIAVICFLCVSSLYIQAQKINHPSLLYTPQRIQQLKQRMQHEPKLQEAWGDIKKTADKALQKKDFNRLDYLSLAYLMTDNKEYADAIKEILLKAVEAESWGDVEMMARIPAWRSQLGMAHKSFLSAVGYDAAYNVMSSSERKKIAEGLKRLAVEPALGDWLLEPTRIHSLNSMGHNWWTSCVCQGGILALSLQNELPEVKEWVEQLHESLPEWFDFAGDVLQQKAKSFDEAGGMYESLNYANFGIQEALLFRIAWINTHPGQNPGDIPQLAKLPNYFSQVCYPV
;
A
#
# COMPACT_ATOMS: atom_id res chain seq x y z
N MET A 1 -27.51 18.94 44.94
CA MET A 1 -26.60 19.57 43.94
C MET A 1 -25.15 19.10 44.01
N LYS A 2 -24.49 18.93 45.16
CA LYS A 2 -23.09 18.47 45.21
C LYS A 2 -22.85 17.02 44.75
N GLN A 3 -23.80 16.11 44.93
CA GLN A 3 -23.67 14.70 44.49
C GLN A 3 -23.82 14.52 42.97
N THR A 4 -24.59 15.37 42.28
CA THR A 4 -24.79 15.32 40.85
C THR A 4 -23.55 15.83 40.07
N ILE A 5 -22.80 16.76 40.63
CA ILE A 5 -21.58 17.32 40.04
C ILE A 5 -20.43 16.28 40.07
N ILE A 6 -20.34 15.49 41.15
CA ILE A 6 -19.32 14.44 41.28
C ILE A 6 -19.56 13.32 40.25
N ALA A 7 -20.80 12.93 39.97
CA ALA A 7 -21.15 11.91 38.99
C ALA A 7 -20.82 12.35 37.55
N VAL A 8 -21.01 13.63 37.22
CA VAL A 8 -20.67 14.16 35.87
C VAL A 8 -19.16 14.26 35.66
N ILE A 9 -18.39 14.62 36.70
CA ILE A 9 -16.92 14.66 36.62
C ILE A 9 -16.34 13.25 36.50
N CYS A 10 -16.87 12.25 37.20
CA CYS A 10 -16.46 10.86 37.03
C CYS A 10 -16.81 10.31 35.63
N PHE A 11 -17.94 10.71 35.03
CA PHE A 11 -18.31 10.27 33.69
C PHE A 11 -17.46 10.92 32.60
N LEU A 12 -17.01 12.16 32.80
CA LEU A 12 -16.05 12.83 31.88
C LEU A 12 -14.61 12.30 32.01
N CYS A 13 -14.23 11.80 33.19
CA CYS A 13 -12.92 11.15 33.38
C CYS A 13 -12.84 9.72 32.82
N VAL A 14 -13.97 9.02 32.68
CA VAL A 14 -14.02 7.66 32.11
C VAL A 14 -14.09 7.67 30.58
N SER A 15 -14.52 8.76 29.96
CA SER A 15 -14.52 8.91 28.48
C SER A 15 -13.18 9.32 27.89
N SER A 16 -12.18 9.60 28.69
CA SER A 16 -10.76 9.68 28.30
C SER A 16 -10.05 8.33 28.45
N LEU A 17 -10.76 7.22 28.24
CA LEU A 17 -10.14 5.97 27.89
C LEU A 17 -9.45 6.20 26.55
N TYR A 18 -8.16 6.48 26.61
CA TYR A 18 -7.24 6.43 25.52
C TYR A 18 -7.62 5.26 24.64
N ILE A 19 -8.12 5.53 23.44
CA ILE A 19 -8.04 4.58 22.34
C ILE A 19 -6.53 4.48 22.09
N GLN A 20 -5.90 3.61 22.84
CA GLN A 20 -4.51 3.25 22.60
C GLN A 20 -4.54 2.69 21.19
N ALA A 21 -4.02 3.46 20.23
CA ALA A 21 -4.01 3.05 18.82
C ALA A 21 -3.45 1.63 18.78
N GLN A 22 -4.26 0.69 18.33
CA GLN A 22 -3.88 -0.72 18.30
C GLN A 22 -2.60 -0.83 17.47
N LYS A 23 -1.54 -1.30 18.10
CA LYS A 23 -0.25 -1.47 17.43
C LYS A 23 -0.35 -2.54 16.37
N ILE A 24 0.12 -2.25 15.16
CA ILE A 24 0.16 -3.22 14.08
C ILE A 24 1.23 -4.28 14.38
N ASN A 25 0.87 -5.55 14.26
CA ASN A 25 1.78 -6.68 14.43
C ASN A 25 2.36 -7.09 13.07
N HIS A 26 3.61 -6.74 12.81
CA HIS A 26 4.30 -7.09 11.58
C HIS A 26 4.80 -8.54 11.52
N PRO A 27 4.79 -9.20 10.36
CA PRO A 27 4.26 -8.72 9.08
C PRO A 27 2.72 -8.75 9.03
N SER A 28 2.12 -7.73 8.44
CA SER A 28 0.68 -7.55 8.47
C SER A 28 0.05 -7.15 7.12
N LEU A 29 0.84 -6.64 6.18
CA LEU A 29 0.28 -6.10 4.93
C LEU A 29 -0.28 -7.21 4.02
N LEU A 30 0.58 -7.88 3.29
CA LEU A 30 0.21 -8.90 2.31
C LEU A 30 0.63 -10.30 2.74
N TYR A 31 1.78 -10.42 3.41
CA TYR A 31 2.38 -11.68 3.85
C TYR A 31 2.16 -11.90 5.34
N THR A 32 0.89 -12.00 5.76
CA THR A 32 0.58 -12.29 7.16
C THR A 32 1.13 -13.66 7.58
N PRO A 33 1.44 -13.88 8.87
CA PRO A 33 1.91 -15.17 9.36
C PRO A 33 1.01 -16.34 8.96
N GLN A 34 -0.32 -16.13 8.98
CA GLN A 34 -1.29 -17.12 8.57
C GLN A 34 -1.17 -17.47 7.08
N ARG A 35 -1.02 -16.47 6.20
CA ARG A 35 -0.83 -16.70 4.75
C ARG A 35 0.47 -17.43 4.46
N ILE A 36 1.55 -17.07 5.12
CA ILE A 36 2.85 -17.76 4.98
C ILE A 36 2.72 -19.22 5.42
N GLN A 37 2.04 -19.49 6.54
CA GLN A 37 1.79 -20.87 6.98
C GLN A 37 0.96 -21.65 5.96
N GLN A 38 -0.12 -21.08 5.46
CA GLN A 38 -0.96 -21.69 4.42
C GLN A 38 -0.15 -21.98 3.14
N LEU A 39 0.69 -21.06 2.72
CA LEU A 39 1.55 -21.25 1.55
C LEU A 39 2.54 -22.41 1.76
N LYS A 40 3.21 -22.47 2.91
CA LYS A 40 4.10 -23.57 3.29
C LYS A 40 3.38 -24.93 3.26
N GLN A 41 2.13 -25.00 3.75
CA GLN A 41 1.32 -26.22 3.73
C GLN A 41 0.92 -26.62 2.29
N ARG A 42 0.42 -25.66 1.50
CA ARG A 42 0.00 -25.93 0.11
C ARG A 42 1.17 -26.40 -0.75
N MET A 43 2.36 -25.87 -0.56
CA MET A 43 3.57 -26.30 -1.28
C MET A 43 3.91 -27.76 -1.07
N GLN A 44 3.47 -28.42 0.03
CA GLN A 44 3.71 -29.83 0.23
C GLN A 44 2.97 -30.71 -0.77
N HIS A 45 1.88 -30.21 -1.38
CA HIS A 45 0.96 -30.98 -2.20
C HIS A 45 0.71 -30.38 -3.60
N GLU A 46 1.21 -29.16 -3.88
CA GLU A 46 0.98 -28.44 -5.13
C GLU A 46 2.30 -28.25 -5.91
N PRO A 47 2.59 -29.12 -6.91
CA PRO A 47 3.87 -29.04 -7.66
C PRO A 47 4.12 -27.70 -8.34
N LYS A 48 3.08 -27.05 -8.89
CA LYS A 48 3.19 -25.71 -9.49
C LYS A 48 3.64 -24.64 -8.51
N LEU A 49 3.20 -24.74 -7.23
CA LEU A 49 3.69 -23.82 -6.20
C LEU A 49 5.13 -24.11 -5.80
N GLN A 50 5.56 -25.36 -5.82
CA GLN A 50 6.96 -25.73 -5.58
C GLN A 50 7.88 -25.16 -6.67
N GLU A 51 7.47 -25.29 -7.94
CA GLU A 51 8.19 -24.73 -9.09
C GLU A 51 8.29 -23.20 -8.97
N ALA A 52 7.16 -22.52 -8.78
CA ALA A 52 7.12 -21.07 -8.59
C ALA A 52 7.98 -20.60 -7.41
N TRP A 53 7.95 -21.33 -6.30
CA TRP A 53 8.82 -21.04 -5.16
C TRP A 53 10.31 -21.21 -5.51
N GLY A 54 10.68 -22.23 -6.27
CA GLY A 54 12.04 -22.43 -6.75
C GLY A 54 12.57 -21.23 -7.53
N ASP A 55 11.76 -20.67 -8.42
CA ASP A 55 12.11 -19.48 -9.21
C ASP A 55 12.18 -18.20 -8.36
N ILE A 56 11.23 -18.03 -7.44
CA ILE A 56 11.22 -16.92 -6.48
C ILE A 56 12.49 -16.97 -5.62
N LYS A 57 12.80 -18.12 -5.05
CA LYS A 57 13.98 -18.29 -4.19
C LYS A 57 15.28 -18.02 -4.96
N LYS A 58 15.42 -18.55 -6.17
CA LYS A 58 16.58 -18.29 -7.04
C LYS A 58 16.75 -16.79 -7.35
N THR A 59 15.63 -16.08 -7.54
CA THR A 59 15.65 -14.63 -7.76
C THR A 59 16.05 -13.88 -6.49
N ALA A 60 15.52 -14.28 -5.33
CA ALA A 60 15.88 -13.74 -4.04
C ALA A 60 17.37 -13.95 -3.70
N ASP A 61 17.94 -15.15 -3.98
CA ASP A 61 19.35 -15.44 -3.76
C ASP A 61 20.27 -14.51 -4.58
N LYS A 62 19.89 -14.22 -5.84
CA LYS A 62 20.60 -13.26 -6.69
C LYS A 62 20.46 -11.81 -6.16
N ALA A 63 19.26 -11.45 -5.71
CA ALA A 63 18.98 -10.14 -5.15
C ALA A 63 19.74 -9.91 -3.85
N LEU A 64 19.88 -10.94 -2.99
CA LEU A 64 20.66 -10.91 -1.77
C LEU A 64 22.14 -10.55 -2.04
N GLN A 65 22.75 -11.21 -3.02
CA GLN A 65 24.15 -10.95 -3.42
C GLN A 65 24.38 -9.51 -3.92
N LYS A 66 23.39 -8.94 -4.62
CA LYS A 66 23.47 -7.61 -5.23
C LYS A 66 22.90 -6.50 -4.34
N LYS A 67 22.21 -6.84 -3.26
CA LYS A 67 21.40 -5.92 -2.45
C LYS A 67 20.46 -5.08 -3.35
N ASP A 68 19.70 -5.79 -4.21
CA ASP A 68 18.88 -5.17 -5.24
C ASP A 68 17.56 -4.65 -4.66
N PHE A 69 17.42 -3.33 -4.60
CA PHE A 69 16.20 -2.65 -4.16
C PHE A 69 14.96 -3.10 -4.94
N ASN A 70 15.09 -3.29 -6.25
CA ASN A 70 13.96 -3.67 -7.12
C ASN A 70 13.49 -5.12 -6.93
N ARG A 71 14.04 -5.82 -5.95
CA ARG A 71 13.69 -7.19 -5.58
C ARG A 71 13.41 -7.33 -4.08
N LEU A 72 13.01 -6.25 -3.43
CA LEU A 72 12.62 -6.27 -2.01
C LEU A 72 11.44 -7.21 -1.75
N ASP A 73 10.51 -7.35 -2.67
CA ASP A 73 9.39 -8.28 -2.63
C ASP A 73 9.85 -9.75 -2.58
N TYR A 74 10.82 -10.13 -3.43
CA TYR A 74 11.42 -11.47 -3.44
C TYR A 74 12.21 -11.75 -2.16
N LEU A 75 13.03 -10.79 -1.71
CA LEU A 75 13.78 -10.90 -0.45
C LEU A 75 12.84 -11.07 0.74
N SER A 76 11.76 -10.31 0.78
CA SER A 76 10.75 -10.36 1.85
C SER A 76 10.06 -11.72 1.92
N LEU A 77 9.58 -12.21 0.78
CA LEU A 77 8.96 -13.53 0.73
C LEU A 77 9.96 -14.63 1.08
N ALA A 78 11.21 -14.54 0.59
CA ALA A 78 12.26 -15.51 0.93
C ALA A 78 12.56 -15.53 2.43
N TYR A 79 12.67 -14.36 3.06
CA TYR A 79 12.83 -14.28 4.52
C TYR A 79 11.69 -14.96 5.26
N LEU A 80 10.45 -14.58 4.96
CA LEU A 80 9.26 -15.09 5.66
C LEU A 80 9.02 -16.58 5.44
N MET A 81 9.42 -17.11 4.29
CA MET A 81 9.31 -18.53 3.97
C MET A 81 10.40 -19.38 4.62
N THR A 82 11.61 -18.85 4.80
CA THR A 82 12.78 -19.63 5.24
C THR A 82 13.29 -19.29 6.62
N ASP A 83 12.91 -18.16 7.18
CA ASP A 83 13.45 -17.56 8.41
C ASP A 83 14.98 -17.30 8.35
N ASN A 84 15.57 -17.29 7.13
CA ASN A 84 16.99 -16.96 6.97
C ASN A 84 17.21 -15.46 7.15
N LYS A 85 17.91 -15.10 8.21
CA LYS A 85 18.18 -13.71 8.63
C LYS A 85 19.00 -12.91 7.61
N GLU A 86 19.78 -13.55 6.75
CA GLU A 86 20.57 -12.86 5.73
C GLU A 86 19.66 -12.04 4.78
N TYR A 87 18.46 -12.55 4.43
CA TYR A 87 17.51 -11.79 3.65
C TYR A 87 16.98 -10.57 4.42
N ALA A 88 16.64 -10.74 5.70
CA ALA A 88 16.14 -9.65 6.53
C ALA A 88 17.20 -8.56 6.76
N ASP A 89 18.45 -8.94 6.99
CA ASP A 89 19.57 -8.01 7.13
C ASP A 89 19.82 -7.26 5.82
N ALA A 90 19.75 -7.95 4.67
CA ALA A 90 19.86 -7.30 3.37
C ALA A 90 18.72 -6.30 3.12
N ILE A 91 17.47 -6.66 3.44
CA ILE A 91 16.30 -5.74 3.34
C ILE A 91 16.56 -4.49 4.18
N LYS A 92 16.97 -4.65 5.44
CA LYS A 92 17.31 -3.55 6.34
C LYS A 92 18.38 -2.62 5.77
N GLU A 93 19.48 -3.17 5.28
CA GLU A 93 20.57 -2.40 4.68
C GLU A 93 20.12 -1.65 3.43
N ILE A 94 19.33 -2.30 2.56
CA ILE A 94 18.76 -1.68 1.37
C ILE A 94 17.89 -0.50 1.75
N LEU A 95 16.99 -0.65 2.73
CA LEU A 95 16.10 0.41 3.17
C LEU A 95 16.85 1.56 3.83
N LEU A 96 17.83 1.29 4.70
CA LEU A 96 18.65 2.32 5.33
C LEU A 96 19.42 3.15 4.29
N LYS A 97 19.93 2.52 3.23
CA LYS A 97 20.59 3.19 2.13
C LYS A 97 19.60 3.98 1.26
N ALA A 98 18.44 3.41 1.00
CA ALA A 98 17.42 4.04 0.14
C ALA A 98 16.90 5.36 0.72
N VAL A 99 16.78 5.47 2.04
CA VAL A 99 16.29 6.69 2.71
C VAL A 99 17.34 7.83 2.79
N GLU A 100 18.57 7.58 2.37
CA GLU A 100 19.62 8.60 2.23
C GLU A 100 19.44 9.46 0.96
N ALA A 101 18.59 9.02 0.03
CA ALA A 101 18.28 9.78 -1.17
C ALA A 101 17.61 11.12 -0.81
N GLU A 102 17.93 12.14 -1.59
CA GLU A 102 17.29 13.45 -1.45
C GLU A 102 15.85 13.43 -1.94
N SER A 103 15.59 12.81 -3.09
CA SER A 103 14.27 12.64 -3.70
C SER A 103 14.18 11.34 -4.48
N TRP A 104 12.94 10.83 -4.63
CA TRP A 104 12.58 9.75 -5.56
C TRP A 104 11.77 10.27 -6.76
N GLY A 105 11.51 11.58 -6.81
CA GLY A 105 10.81 12.22 -7.91
C GLY A 105 11.63 12.14 -9.21
N ASP A 106 10.94 12.09 -10.32
CA ASP A 106 11.52 12.23 -11.64
C ASP A 106 11.93 13.67 -11.90
N VAL A 107 13.12 13.90 -12.48
CA VAL A 107 13.70 15.24 -12.64
C VAL A 107 12.81 16.15 -13.52
N GLU A 108 12.26 15.59 -14.60
CA GLU A 108 11.42 16.37 -15.53
C GLU A 108 10.05 16.69 -14.90
N MET A 109 9.50 15.74 -14.12
CA MET A 109 8.25 15.94 -13.41
C MET A 109 8.40 16.96 -12.26
N MET A 110 9.51 16.89 -11.54
CA MET A 110 9.82 17.86 -10.48
C MET A 110 10.07 19.28 -10.98
N ALA A 111 10.47 19.46 -12.25
CA ALA A 111 10.67 20.75 -12.87
C ALA A 111 9.35 21.44 -13.30
N ARG A 112 8.21 20.79 -13.21
CA ARG A 112 6.89 21.34 -13.55
C ARG A 112 6.41 22.36 -12.51
N ILE A 113 5.44 23.18 -12.90
CA ILE A 113 4.79 24.15 -12.00
C ILE A 113 3.26 23.87 -12.03
N PRO A 114 2.66 23.37 -10.93
CA PRO A 114 3.34 22.92 -9.70
C PRO A 114 4.23 21.70 -9.96
N ALA A 115 5.23 21.51 -9.11
CA ALA A 115 6.13 20.36 -9.21
C ALA A 115 5.35 19.04 -8.96
N TRP A 116 5.53 18.05 -9.82
CA TRP A 116 4.96 16.71 -9.64
C TRP A 116 5.96 15.87 -8.87
N ARG A 117 5.72 15.65 -7.60
CA ARG A 117 6.61 14.91 -6.71
C ARG A 117 6.43 13.41 -6.79
N SER A 118 5.25 12.95 -7.26
CA SER A 118 4.90 11.54 -7.39
C SER A 118 4.64 11.12 -8.83
N GLN A 119 5.02 9.89 -9.15
CA GLN A 119 4.81 9.24 -10.45
C GLN A 119 4.93 7.71 -10.30
N LEU A 120 4.66 6.95 -11.38
CA LEU A 120 4.57 5.47 -11.32
C LEU A 120 5.84 4.79 -10.78
N GLY A 121 7.04 5.30 -11.14
CA GLY A 121 8.30 4.72 -10.65
C GLY A 121 8.50 4.92 -9.14
N MET A 122 8.10 6.09 -8.61
CA MET A 122 8.10 6.35 -7.17
C MET A 122 7.03 5.50 -6.46
N ALA A 123 5.84 5.39 -7.04
CA ALA A 123 4.78 4.52 -6.51
C ALA A 123 5.27 3.07 -6.37
N HIS A 124 5.90 2.51 -7.40
CA HIS A 124 6.48 1.16 -7.32
C HIS A 124 7.55 1.02 -6.22
N LYS A 125 8.42 2.03 -6.05
CA LYS A 125 9.38 2.04 -4.93
C LYS A 125 8.68 2.07 -3.58
N SER A 126 7.54 2.76 -3.46
CA SER A 126 6.72 2.78 -2.24
C SER A 126 6.23 1.38 -1.89
N PHE A 127 5.68 0.65 -2.85
CA PHE A 127 5.22 -0.72 -2.66
C PHE A 127 6.34 -1.65 -2.21
N LEU A 128 7.47 -1.65 -2.91
CA LEU A 128 8.63 -2.48 -2.57
C LEU A 128 9.15 -2.18 -1.16
N SER A 129 9.22 -0.89 -0.80
CA SER A 129 9.64 -0.47 0.54
C SER A 129 8.65 -0.90 1.61
N ALA A 130 7.35 -0.82 1.35
CA ALA A 130 6.31 -1.26 2.27
C ALA A 130 6.44 -2.75 2.60
N VAL A 131 6.56 -3.58 1.56
CA VAL A 131 6.70 -5.04 1.72
C VAL A 131 8.01 -5.39 2.43
N GLY A 132 9.11 -4.71 2.09
CA GLY A 132 10.40 -4.89 2.74
C GLY A 132 10.38 -4.50 4.21
N TYR A 133 9.85 -3.32 4.52
CA TYR A 133 9.75 -2.81 5.89
C TYR A 133 8.87 -3.70 6.77
N ASP A 134 7.69 -4.10 6.26
CA ASP A 134 6.75 -4.98 6.94
C ASP A 134 7.38 -6.34 7.27
N ALA A 135 8.07 -6.95 6.30
CA ALA A 135 8.71 -8.25 6.49
C ALA A 135 9.87 -8.21 7.49
N ALA A 136 10.74 -7.19 7.40
CA ALA A 136 11.95 -7.08 8.22
C ALA A 136 11.74 -6.31 9.54
N TYR A 137 10.52 -5.86 9.85
CA TYR A 137 10.22 -5.01 11.01
C TYR A 137 10.82 -5.52 12.32
N ASN A 138 10.64 -6.80 12.60
CA ASN A 138 11.04 -7.40 13.88
C ASN A 138 12.55 -7.63 14.04
N VAL A 139 13.34 -7.50 12.97
CA VAL A 139 14.82 -7.59 13.04
C VAL A 139 15.48 -6.22 13.11
N MET A 140 14.73 -5.15 12.94
CA MET A 140 15.22 -3.78 13.06
C MET A 140 15.10 -3.27 14.49
N SER A 141 16.11 -2.52 14.96
CA SER A 141 16.04 -1.74 16.20
C SER A 141 15.01 -0.61 16.07
N SER A 142 14.54 -0.07 17.20
CA SER A 142 13.60 1.06 17.19
C SER A 142 14.17 2.30 16.50
N SER A 143 15.49 2.56 16.63
CA SER A 143 16.14 3.68 15.94
C SER A 143 16.22 3.48 14.44
N GLU A 144 16.51 2.26 13.95
CA GLU A 144 16.52 1.93 12.54
C GLU A 144 15.11 2.05 11.94
N ARG A 145 14.08 1.49 12.61
CA ARG A 145 12.70 1.63 12.18
C ARG A 145 12.29 3.10 12.04
N LYS A 146 12.58 3.91 13.05
CA LYS A 146 12.26 5.35 13.04
C LYS A 146 12.97 6.07 11.89
N LYS A 147 14.30 5.86 11.72
CA LYS A 147 15.07 6.47 10.61
C LYS A 147 14.49 6.09 9.25
N ILE A 148 14.18 4.81 9.05
CA ILE A 148 13.61 4.32 7.79
C ILE A 148 12.22 4.91 7.60
N ALA A 149 11.35 4.90 8.60
CA ALA A 149 9.99 5.40 8.50
C ALA A 149 9.94 6.89 8.14
N GLU A 150 10.72 7.73 8.83
CA GLU A 150 10.81 9.17 8.53
C GLU A 150 11.33 9.42 7.10
N GLY A 151 12.33 8.67 6.66
CA GLY A 151 12.86 8.76 5.30
C GLY A 151 11.85 8.35 4.24
N LEU A 152 11.17 7.21 4.43
CA LEU A 152 10.15 6.71 3.51
C LEU A 152 8.91 7.61 3.47
N LYS A 153 8.49 8.18 4.60
CA LYS A 153 7.43 9.19 4.63
C LYS A 153 7.79 10.35 3.73
N ARG A 154 8.96 10.95 3.90
CA ARG A 154 9.45 12.10 3.12
C ARG A 154 9.61 11.78 1.63
N LEU A 155 10.16 10.62 1.30
CA LEU A 155 10.51 10.26 -0.08
C LEU A 155 9.32 9.76 -0.90
N ALA A 156 8.30 9.20 -0.24
CA ALA A 156 7.25 8.46 -0.92
C ALA A 156 5.83 8.77 -0.42
N VAL A 157 5.55 8.66 0.89
CA VAL A 157 4.16 8.81 1.39
C VAL A 157 3.65 10.23 1.18
N GLU A 158 4.41 11.24 1.62
CA GLU A 158 4.04 12.66 1.44
C GLU A 158 3.91 13.06 -0.04
N PRO A 159 4.85 12.69 -0.95
CA PRO A 159 4.65 12.95 -2.37
C PRO A 159 3.44 12.23 -2.95
N ALA A 160 3.25 10.93 -2.66
CA ALA A 160 2.16 10.15 -3.23
C ALA A 160 0.79 10.66 -2.79
N LEU A 161 0.57 10.74 -1.48
CA LEU A 161 -0.74 11.17 -0.96
C LEU A 161 -0.93 12.68 -1.08
N GLY A 162 0.14 13.47 -0.90
CA GLY A 162 0.07 14.92 -1.00
C GLY A 162 -0.25 15.43 -2.39
N ASP A 163 0.29 14.83 -3.46
CA ASP A 163 0.03 15.30 -4.83
C ASP A 163 -1.38 14.91 -5.32
N TRP A 164 -1.98 13.85 -4.79
CA TRP A 164 -3.20 13.25 -5.34
C TRP A 164 -4.42 13.31 -4.41
N LEU A 165 -4.21 13.38 -3.09
CA LEU A 165 -5.28 13.21 -2.13
C LEU A 165 -5.36 14.32 -1.09
N LEU A 166 -4.24 14.66 -0.42
CA LEU A 166 -4.24 15.48 0.78
C LEU A 166 -4.23 16.99 0.48
N GLU A 167 -5.19 17.72 1.03
CA GLU A 167 -5.18 19.18 1.00
C GLU A 167 -4.23 19.75 2.08
N PRO A 168 -3.57 20.88 1.84
CA PRO A 168 -3.66 21.77 0.67
C PRO A 168 -2.65 21.45 -0.44
N THR A 169 -1.94 20.34 -0.37
CA THR A 169 -0.83 20.00 -1.28
C THR A 169 -1.26 19.29 -2.56
N ARG A 170 -2.54 18.93 -2.66
CA ARG A 170 -3.08 18.22 -3.81
C ARG A 170 -2.98 19.05 -5.08
N ILE A 171 -2.35 18.48 -6.12
CA ILE A 171 -2.22 19.09 -7.46
C ILE A 171 -2.92 18.26 -8.54
N HIS A 172 -3.28 17.01 -8.25
CA HIS A 172 -3.93 16.10 -9.16
C HIS A 172 -5.25 15.56 -8.59
N SER A 173 -6.14 15.17 -9.48
CA SER A 173 -7.38 14.50 -9.14
C SER A 173 -7.76 13.52 -10.26
N LEU A 174 -8.86 12.81 -10.11
CA LEU A 174 -9.40 11.96 -11.18
C LEU A 174 -9.68 12.73 -12.46
N ASN A 175 -10.05 14.02 -12.36
CA ASN A 175 -10.30 14.87 -13.51
C ASN A 175 -9.05 15.30 -14.28
N SER A 176 -7.88 15.37 -13.65
CA SER A 176 -6.69 15.97 -14.22
C SER A 176 -5.72 14.99 -14.85
N MET A 177 -5.54 13.79 -14.28
CA MET A 177 -4.44 12.89 -14.66
C MET A 177 -4.88 11.58 -15.30
N GLY A 178 -6.18 11.29 -15.32
CA GLY A 178 -6.64 9.97 -15.67
C GLY A 178 -6.57 8.99 -14.48
N HIS A 179 -7.13 7.80 -14.68
CA HIS A 179 -7.58 7.00 -13.55
C HIS A 179 -6.56 5.99 -13.02
N ASN A 180 -5.74 5.36 -13.89
CA ASN A 180 -4.78 4.37 -13.43
C ASN A 180 -3.65 4.97 -12.62
N TRP A 181 -3.19 6.18 -12.92
CA TRP A 181 -2.16 6.87 -12.14
C TRP A 181 -2.63 7.21 -10.74
N TRP A 182 -3.92 7.55 -10.59
CA TRP A 182 -4.47 7.84 -9.26
C TRP A 182 -4.31 6.63 -8.35
N THR A 183 -4.83 5.46 -8.74
CA THR A 183 -4.71 4.26 -7.90
C THR A 183 -3.27 3.82 -7.72
N SER A 184 -2.43 3.90 -8.74
CA SER A 184 -1.03 3.51 -8.59
C SER A 184 -0.33 4.38 -7.54
N CYS A 185 -0.41 5.70 -7.64
CA CYS A 185 0.28 6.58 -6.70
C CYS A 185 -0.29 6.50 -5.29
N VAL A 186 -1.62 6.66 -5.13
CA VAL A 186 -2.21 6.73 -3.79
C VAL A 186 -2.26 5.36 -3.11
N CYS A 187 -2.59 4.28 -3.83
CA CYS A 187 -2.71 2.96 -3.20
C CYS A 187 -1.33 2.42 -2.80
N GLN A 188 -0.30 2.55 -3.63
CA GLN A 188 1.04 2.09 -3.26
C GLN A 188 1.66 2.97 -2.16
N GLY A 189 1.44 4.30 -2.19
CA GLY A 189 1.79 5.20 -1.10
C GLY A 189 1.04 4.88 0.20
N GLY A 190 -0.24 4.52 0.07
CA GLY A 190 -1.10 4.11 1.19
C GLY A 190 -0.67 2.78 1.82
N ILE A 191 -0.27 1.78 1.01
CA ILE A 191 0.29 0.52 1.54
C ILE A 191 1.57 0.80 2.35
N LEU A 192 2.42 1.71 1.85
CA LEU A 192 3.60 2.14 2.60
C LEU A 192 3.20 2.85 3.90
N ALA A 193 2.26 3.79 3.86
CA ALA A 193 1.77 4.49 5.05
C ALA A 193 1.23 3.51 6.10
N LEU A 194 0.47 2.48 5.68
CA LEU A 194 0.01 1.40 6.57
C LEU A 194 1.16 0.73 7.33
N SER A 195 2.29 0.47 6.66
CA SER A 195 3.44 -0.17 7.31
C SER A 195 4.15 0.71 8.35
N LEU A 196 3.99 2.04 8.27
CA LEU A 196 4.72 3.01 9.08
C LEU A 196 3.95 3.51 10.31
N GLN A 197 2.68 3.12 10.50
CA GLN A 197 1.79 3.67 11.54
C GLN A 197 2.30 3.48 12.97
N ASN A 198 3.12 2.46 13.22
CA ASN A 198 3.69 2.24 14.56
C ASN A 198 4.72 3.30 14.94
N GLU A 199 5.49 3.79 14.01
CA GLU A 199 6.54 4.81 14.18
C GLU A 199 6.01 6.23 13.92
N LEU A 200 5.02 6.37 13.04
CA LEU A 200 4.48 7.64 12.55
C LEU A 200 2.94 7.65 12.67
N PRO A 201 2.39 7.90 13.87
CA PRO A 201 0.94 7.86 14.09
C PRO A 201 0.13 8.82 13.21
N GLU A 202 0.74 9.91 12.76
CA GLU A 202 0.11 10.91 11.91
C GLU A 202 -0.31 10.38 10.54
N VAL A 203 0.37 9.36 10.00
CA VAL A 203 0.00 8.76 8.70
C VAL A 203 -1.31 7.98 8.76
N LYS A 204 -1.81 7.69 9.96
CA LYS A 204 -3.06 6.96 10.14
C LYS A 204 -4.25 7.70 9.54
N GLU A 205 -4.35 9.00 9.81
CA GLU A 205 -5.41 9.84 9.24
C GLU A 205 -5.36 9.86 7.71
N TRP A 206 -4.16 9.87 7.13
CA TRP A 206 -3.98 9.84 5.68
C TRP A 206 -4.43 8.51 5.06
N VAL A 207 -4.20 7.41 5.76
CA VAL A 207 -4.67 6.08 5.35
C VAL A 207 -6.18 5.98 5.39
N GLU A 208 -6.82 6.49 6.44
CA GLU A 208 -8.28 6.51 6.56
C GLU A 208 -8.90 7.38 5.46
N GLN A 209 -8.34 8.56 5.20
CA GLN A 209 -8.79 9.42 4.11
C GLN A 209 -8.67 8.72 2.73
N LEU A 210 -7.58 7.98 2.50
CA LEU A 210 -7.45 7.17 1.28
C LEU A 210 -8.50 6.06 1.23
N HIS A 211 -8.71 5.35 2.33
CA HIS A 211 -9.69 4.29 2.41
C HIS A 211 -11.11 4.78 2.08
N GLU A 212 -11.50 5.94 2.63
CA GLU A 212 -12.77 6.60 2.36
C GLU A 212 -12.90 7.10 0.92
N SER A 213 -11.80 7.51 0.29
CA SER A 213 -11.78 8.05 -1.09
C SER A 213 -11.68 6.96 -2.16
N LEU A 214 -11.27 5.73 -1.81
CA LEU A 214 -11.07 4.66 -2.80
C LEU A 214 -12.32 4.31 -3.60
N PRO A 215 -13.54 4.25 -3.03
CA PRO A 215 -14.77 4.04 -3.81
C PRO A 215 -14.99 5.08 -4.90
N GLU A 216 -14.57 6.35 -4.71
CA GLU A 216 -14.70 7.42 -5.71
C GLU A 216 -14.01 7.07 -7.03
N TRP A 217 -12.85 6.39 -6.98
CA TRP A 217 -12.18 5.96 -8.19
C TRP A 217 -13.02 4.99 -9.02
N PHE A 218 -13.76 4.09 -8.38
CA PHE A 218 -14.65 3.15 -9.06
C PHE A 218 -15.94 3.84 -9.56
N ASP A 219 -16.45 4.82 -8.82
CA ASP A 219 -17.72 5.49 -9.07
C ASP A 219 -17.59 6.77 -9.90
N PHE A 220 -16.37 7.23 -10.20
CA PHE A 220 -16.15 8.47 -10.91
C PHE A 220 -16.93 8.50 -12.24
N ALA A 221 -17.87 9.45 -12.33
CA ALA A 221 -18.80 9.56 -13.46
C ALA A 221 -18.19 10.23 -14.70
N GLY A 222 -16.94 10.70 -14.61
CA GLY A 222 -16.31 11.49 -15.66
C GLY A 222 -16.59 12.99 -15.51
N ASP A 223 -15.99 13.78 -16.40
CA ASP A 223 -16.19 15.22 -16.49
C ASP A 223 -16.41 15.63 -17.94
N VAL A 224 -17.64 15.98 -18.27
CA VAL A 224 -18.05 16.34 -19.63
C VAL A 224 -17.35 17.62 -20.12
N LEU A 225 -17.11 18.59 -19.23
CA LEU A 225 -16.45 19.84 -19.58
C LEU A 225 -14.99 19.64 -19.94
N GLN A 226 -14.34 18.66 -19.30
CA GLN A 226 -12.94 18.29 -19.58
C GLN A 226 -12.81 17.09 -20.53
N GLN A 227 -13.93 16.60 -21.05
CA GLN A 227 -13.96 15.40 -21.90
C GLN A 227 -13.36 14.16 -21.23
N LYS A 228 -13.57 14.02 -19.93
CA LYS A 228 -13.11 12.85 -19.16
C LYS A 228 -14.21 11.82 -19.08
N ALA A 229 -13.88 10.60 -19.46
CA ALA A 229 -14.81 9.47 -19.35
C ALA A 229 -14.96 9.02 -17.89
N LYS A 230 -16.08 8.34 -17.59
CA LYS A 230 -16.26 7.65 -16.31
C LYS A 230 -15.20 6.52 -16.15
N SER A 231 -14.82 6.22 -14.92
CA SER A 231 -13.82 5.17 -14.66
C SER A 231 -14.29 3.81 -15.12
N PHE A 232 -15.50 3.42 -14.73
CA PHE A 232 -16.08 2.12 -15.09
C PHE A 232 -17.50 2.30 -15.65
N ASP A 233 -17.84 1.48 -16.64
CA ASP A 233 -19.19 1.36 -17.13
C ASP A 233 -20.06 0.45 -16.25
N GLU A 234 -21.31 0.27 -16.64
CA GLU A 234 -22.27 -0.54 -15.89
C GLU A 234 -21.94 -2.05 -15.91
N ALA A 235 -21.20 -2.50 -16.92
CA ALA A 235 -20.75 -3.88 -17.05
C ALA A 235 -19.42 -4.15 -16.30
N GLY A 236 -18.74 -3.13 -15.80
CA GLY A 236 -17.44 -3.23 -15.15
C GLY A 236 -16.24 -2.95 -16.06
N GLY A 237 -16.48 -2.51 -17.30
CA GLY A 237 -15.42 -2.15 -18.24
C GLY A 237 -14.79 -0.81 -17.88
N MET A 238 -13.46 -0.76 -17.79
CA MET A 238 -12.72 0.49 -17.56
C MET A 238 -12.45 1.20 -18.89
N TYR A 239 -12.65 2.52 -18.93
CA TYR A 239 -12.55 3.33 -20.13
C TYR A 239 -11.14 3.33 -20.77
N GLU A 240 -10.09 3.18 -19.96
CA GLU A 240 -8.71 3.31 -20.46
C GLU A 240 -8.30 2.14 -21.35
N SER A 241 -8.49 0.94 -20.92
CA SER A 241 -8.30 -0.33 -21.63
C SER A 241 -8.26 -1.52 -20.66
N LEU A 242 -8.32 -2.73 -21.20
CA LEU A 242 -8.21 -3.96 -20.41
C LEU A 242 -6.90 -4.04 -19.61
N ASN A 243 -5.77 -3.64 -20.20
CA ASN A 243 -4.47 -3.67 -19.54
C ASN A 243 -4.41 -2.65 -18.38
N TYR A 244 -4.87 -1.43 -18.60
CA TYR A 244 -4.90 -0.40 -17.55
C TYR A 244 -5.96 -0.68 -16.48
N ALA A 245 -7.07 -1.33 -16.87
CA ALA A 245 -8.05 -1.82 -15.90
C ALA A 245 -7.40 -2.84 -14.95
N ASN A 246 -6.71 -3.84 -15.48
CA ASN A 246 -6.02 -4.83 -14.68
C ASN A 246 -4.98 -4.19 -13.76
N PHE A 247 -4.17 -3.27 -14.28
CA PHE A 247 -3.16 -2.55 -13.51
C PHE A 247 -3.78 -1.73 -12.37
N GLY A 248 -4.73 -0.84 -12.65
CA GLY A 248 -5.33 0.01 -11.62
C GLY A 248 -6.14 -0.75 -10.58
N ILE A 249 -6.88 -1.80 -10.99
CA ILE A 249 -7.64 -2.67 -10.10
C ILE A 249 -6.69 -3.45 -9.17
N GLN A 250 -5.57 -3.96 -9.69
CA GLN A 250 -4.57 -4.66 -8.88
C GLN A 250 -4.07 -3.78 -7.75
N GLU A 251 -3.70 -2.53 -8.03
CA GLU A 251 -3.21 -1.58 -7.03
C GLU A 251 -4.27 -1.29 -5.94
N ALA A 252 -5.51 -1.04 -6.37
CA ALA A 252 -6.63 -0.83 -5.46
C ALA A 252 -6.90 -2.05 -4.56
N LEU A 253 -6.87 -3.26 -5.13
CA LEU A 253 -7.08 -4.50 -4.37
C LEU A 253 -5.94 -4.79 -3.39
N LEU A 254 -4.68 -4.52 -3.77
CA LEU A 254 -3.53 -4.69 -2.86
C LEU A 254 -3.65 -3.77 -1.66
N PHE A 255 -4.00 -2.49 -1.86
CA PHE A 255 -4.26 -1.58 -0.75
C PHE A 255 -5.41 -2.06 0.13
N ARG A 256 -6.55 -2.44 -0.47
CA ARG A 256 -7.71 -2.94 0.27
C ARG A 256 -7.39 -4.17 1.11
N ILE A 257 -6.62 -5.12 0.57
CA ILE A 257 -6.16 -6.30 1.29
C ILE A 257 -5.26 -5.92 2.46
N ALA A 258 -4.30 -5.01 2.25
CA ALA A 258 -3.41 -4.54 3.29
C ALA A 258 -4.19 -3.81 4.40
N TRP A 259 -5.18 -2.98 4.03
CA TRP A 259 -6.05 -2.30 4.97
C TRP A 259 -6.86 -3.28 5.82
N ILE A 260 -7.52 -4.29 5.20
CA ILE A 260 -8.26 -5.34 5.91
C ILE A 260 -7.37 -6.09 6.91
N ASN A 261 -6.15 -6.43 6.51
CA ASN A 261 -5.23 -7.16 7.36
C ASN A 261 -4.72 -6.34 8.56
N THR A 262 -4.62 -5.02 8.40
CA THR A 262 -4.17 -4.10 9.47
C THR A 262 -5.30 -3.57 10.33
N HIS A 263 -6.57 -3.75 9.91
CA HIS A 263 -7.78 -3.32 10.62
C HIS A 263 -8.73 -4.50 10.89
N PRO A 264 -8.30 -5.51 11.67
CA PRO A 264 -9.10 -6.71 11.89
C PRO A 264 -10.43 -6.38 12.56
N GLY A 265 -11.52 -6.91 12.00
CA GLY A 265 -12.88 -6.69 12.50
C GLY A 265 -13.56 -5.41 12.05
N GLN A 266 -12.86 -4.53 11.32
CA GLN A 266 -13.49 -3.37 10.69
C GLN A 266 -14.10 -3.75 9.35
N ASN A 267 -15.24 -3.13 9.01
CA ASN A 267 -15.89 -3.30 7.72
C ASN A 267 -15.12 -2.49 6.65
N PRO A 268 -14.57 -3.14 5.60
CA PRO A 268 -13.85 -2.41 4.56
C PRO A 268 -14.76 -1.64 3.58
N GLY A 269 -16.06 -1.55 3.84
CA GLY A 269 -17.05 -0.98 2.94
C GLY A 269 -17.29 -1.83 1.69
N ASP A 270 -18.35 -1.54 0.95
CA ASP A 270 -18.66 -2.19 -0.31
C ASP A 270 -18.18 -1.35 -1.50
N ILE A 271 -17.66 -2.02 -2.52
CA ILE A 271 -17.36 -1.45 -3.84
C ILE A 271 -18.09 -2.33 -4.85
N PRO A 272 -19.33 -1.94 -5.24
CA PRO A 272 -20.19 -2.79 -6.09
C PRO A 272 -19.57 -3.14 -7.44
N GLN A 273 -18.71 -2.28 -7.99
CA GLN A 273 -17.99 -2.51 -9.24
C GLN A 273 -17.11 -3.73 -9.20
N LEU A 274 -16.51 -4.05 -8.04
CA LEU A 274 -15.67 -5.25 -7.88
C LEU A 274 -16.43 -6.54 -8.17
N ALA A 275 -17.72 -6.61 -7.89
CA ALA A 275 -18.54 -7.78 -8.17
C ALA A 275 -18.77 -8.00 -9.67
N LYS A 276 -18.64 -6.96 -10.49
CA LYS A 276 -18.86 -7.02 -11.95
C LYS A 276 -17.61 -7.43 -12.72
N LEU A 277 -16.40 -7.15 -12.16
CA LEU A 277 -15.13 -7.36 -12.84
C LEU A 277 -14.89 -8.80 -13.31
N PRO A 278 -15.16 -9.87 -12.52
CA PRO A 278 -14.93 -11.23 -12.98
C PRO A 278 -15.73 -11.57 -14.25
N ASN A 279 -16.99 -11.13 -14.31
CA ASN A 279 -17.83 -11.37 -15.48
C ASN A 279 -17.33 -10.56 -16.69
N TYR A 280 -17.00 -9.28 -16.51
CA TYR A 280 -16.43 -8.45 -17.56
C TYR A 280 -15.14 -9.07 -18.12
N PHE A 281 -14.18 -9.40 -17.27
CA PHE A 281 -12.92 -10.00 -17.73
C PHE A 281 -13.12 -11.33 -18.44
N SER A 282 -14.06 -12.18 -18.00
CA SER A 282 -14.35 -13.44 -18.68
C SER A 282 -14.95 -13.26 -20.08
N GLN A 283 -15.73 -12.18 -20.28
CA GLN A 283 -16.34 -11.89 -21.60
C GLN A 283 -15.35 -11.27 -22.59
N VAL A 284 -14.32 -10.55 -22.12
CA VAL A 284 -13.33 -9.90 -23.01
C VAL A 284 -12.06 -10.71 -23.16
N CYS A 285 -11.90 -11.83 -22.45
CA CYS A 285 -10.81 -12.77 -22.68
C CYS A 285 -11.00 -13.50 -24.00
N TYR A 286 -10.05 -13.36 -24.91
CA TYR A 286 -10.00 -14.20 -26.09
C TYR A 286 -9.46 -15.59 -25.70
N PRO A 287 -10.13 -16.69 -26.07
CA PRO A 287 -9.55 -18.02 -25.87
C PRO A 287 -8.28 -18.13 -26.73
N VAL A 288 -7.18 -18.51 -26.10
CA VAL A 288 -5.89 -18.79 -26.74
C VAL A 288 -5.89 -20.23 -27.22
#